data_2667934a87ff53133343906f8021e308
#
_entry.id   2667934a87ff53133343906f8021e308
#
_cell.length_a   1.000
_cell.length_b   1.000
_cell.length_c   1.000
_cell.angle_alpha   90.00
_cell.angle_beta   90.00
_cell.angle_gamma   90.00
#
_symmetry.space_group_name_H-M   'P 1'
#
loop_
_entity.id
_entity.type
_entity.pdbx_description
1 polymer ?
#
loop_
_entity_poly.entity_id
_entity_poly.type
_entity_poly.pdbx_seq_one_letter_code
_entity_poly.pdbx_strand_id
1 'polypeptide(L)'
;DFEFNGLTAFHPHAMQAGLATVLKGGTPIVADVEMICVGLSASRLAHFGMRPHQFISDTEVIERARIENTTRAVQAMRKAHRHGLLDGSIVGIGNAPTALIELVRLIREDGVRPALVVGMPVGFVSAAESKDLMAELDDVPWIIIRGRKGGSTLVVAAIHALLGLAEARQLQAL
;
A
#
# COMPACT_ATOMS: atom_id res chain seq x y z
N ASP A 1 10.31 4.20 17.67
CA ASP A 1 10.20 5.66 17.59
C ASP A 1 8.82 6.06 18.12
N PHE A 2 8.80 6.74 19.28
CA PHE A 2 7.55 7.13 19.96
C PHE A 2 6.77 8.24 19.22
N GLU A 3 7.42 8.97 18.32
CA GLU A 3 6.75 10.00 17.51
C GLU A 3 5.69 9.42 16.57
N PHE A 4 5.81 8.15 16.19
CA PHE A 4 4.79 7.51 15.34
C PHE A 4 3.39 7.51 15.98
N ASN A 5 3.29 7.53 17.31
CA ASN A 5 2.02 7.61 18.00
C ASN A 5 1.24 8.91 17.65
N GLY A 6 1.95 10.02 17.42
CA GLY A 6 1.33 11.29 17.01
C GLY A 6 1.28 11.54 15.52
N LEU A 7 2.09 10.79 14.74
CA LEU A 7 2.23 10.99 13.29
C LEU A 7 1.37 10.02 12.47
N THR A 8 1.00 8.87 13.03
CA THR A 8 0.15 7.91 12.32
C THR A 8 -1.28 8.43 12.22
N ALA A 9 -1.79 8.51 11.01
CA ALA A 9 -3.14 8.95 10.73
C ALA A 9 -3.92 7.89 9.93
N PHE A 10 -5.20 7.81 10.23
CA PHE A 10 -6.11 6.81 9.67
C PHE A 10 -7.29 7.52 9.02
N HIS A 11 -7.66 7.09 7.83
CA HIS A 11 -8.97 7.38 7.29
C HIS A 11 -10.05 6.76 8.21
N PRO A 12 -11.22 7.40 8.42
CA PRO A 12 -12.25 6.88 9.33
C PRO A 12 -12.63 5.41 9.11
N HIS A 13 -12.60 4.95 7.87
CA HIS A 13 -12.95 3.58 7.49
C HIS A 13 -11.73 2.65 7.32
N ALA A 14 -10.51 3.09 7.56
CA ALA A 14 -9.29 2.32 7.26
C ALA A 14 -9.26 0.95 7.94
N MET A 15 -9.50 0.93 9.25
CA MET A 15 -9.44 -0.30 10.04
C MET A 15 -10.55 -1.28 9.66
N GLN A 16 -11.77 -0.76 9.46
CA GLN A 16 -12.90 -1.59 9.05
C GLN A 16 -12.68 -2.18 7.65
N ALA A 17 -12.28 -1.37 6.68
CA ALA A 17 -12.03 -1.80 5.31
C ALA A 17 -10.86 -2.79 5.22
N GLY A 18 -9.73 -2.47 5.89
CA GLY A 18 -8.58 -3.35 5.92
C GLY A 18 -8.88 -4.71 6.51
N LEU A 19 -9.58 -4.74 7.66
CA LEU A 19 -9.96 -5.98 8.32
C LEU A 19 -10.97 -6.79 7.49
N ALA A 20 -11.97 -6.15 6.90
CA ALA A 20 -12.93 -6.81 6.02
C ALA A 20 -12.25 -7.42 4.79
N THR A 21 -11.27 -6.72 4.22
CA THR A 21 -10.48 -7.18 3.07
C THR A 21 -9.65 -8.41 3.40
N VAL A 22 -8.97 -8.42 4.55
CA VAL A 22 -8.21 -9.59 5.01
C VAL A 22 -9.13 -10.78 5.27
N LEU A 23 -10.24 -10.58 5.99
CA LEU A 23 -11.21 -11.65 6.31
C LEU A 23 -11.90 -12.23 5.08
N LYS A 24 -12.12 -11.41 4.04
CA LYS A 24 -12.62 -11.89 2.74
C LYS A 24 -11.65 -12.87 2.09
N GLY A 25 -10.36 -12.67 2.27
CA GLY A 25 -9.31 -13.50 1.69
C GLY A 25 -9.15 -13.37 0.19
N GLY A 26 -8.11 -14.00 -0.35
CA GLY A 26 -7.83 -14.03 -1.79
C GLY A 26 -7.42 -12.68 -2.42
N THR A 27 -7.32 -11.63 -1.62
CA THR A 27 -7.05 -10.27 -2.08
C THR A 27 -5.57 -10.07 -2.41
N PRO A 28 -5.21 -9.44 -3.55
CA PRO A 28 -3.83 -9.09 -3.84
C PRO A 28 -3.32 -7.98 -2.90
N ILE A 29 -2.03 -8.05 -2.57
CA ILE A 29 -1.29 -6.97 -1.94
C ILE A 29 -0.33 -6.42 -2.99
N VAL A 30 -0.42 -5.13 -3.33
CA VAL A 30 0.49 -4.50 -4.28
C VAL A 30 1.48 -3.64 -3.52
N ALA A 31 2.78 -3.88 -3.72
CA ALA A 31 3.85 -3.17 -3.04
C ALA A 31 4.71 -2.35 -4.02
N ASP A 32 5.26 -1.23 -3.56
CA ASP A 32 6.17 -0.39 -4.35
C ASP A 32 7.58 -0.97 -4.44
N VAL A 33 7.98 -1.83 -3.48
CA VAL A 33 9.31 -2.45 -3.43
C VAL A 33 9.27 -3.88 -2.90
N GLU A 34 10.26 -4.67 -3.31
CA GLU A 34 10.48 -6.07 -2.89
C GLU A 34 10.51 -6.25 -1.37
N MET A 35 11.11 -5.29 -0.64
CA MET A 35 11.27 -5.38 0.81
C MET A 35 9.92 -5.56 1.54
N ILE A 36 8.85 -4.97 1.05
CA ILE A 36 7.52 -5.18 1.62
C ILE A 36 7.08 -6.62 1.40
N CYS A 37 7.21 -7.13 0.18
CA CYS A 37 6.81 -8.50 -0.16
C CYS A 37 7.53 -9.55 0.70
N VAL A 38 8.86 -9.43 0.83
CA VAL A 38 9.66 -10.39 1.62
C VAL A 38 9.50 -10.20 3.13
N GLY A 39 9.09 -9.03 3.58
CA GLY A 39 8.81 -8.74 4.98
C GLY A 39 7.49 -9.33 5.49
N LEU A 40 6.56 -9.64 4.59
CA LEU A 40 5.27 -10.23 4.95
C LEU A 40 5.38 -11.72 5.24
N SER A 41 4.72 -12.19 6.30
CA SER A 41 4.72 -13.59 6.70
C SER A 41 4.02 -14.47 5.67
N ALA A 42 4.76 -15.35 5.02
CA ALA A 42 4.22 -16.27 4.02
C ALA A 42 3.11 -17.17 4.57
N SER A 43 3.24 -17.62 5.82
CA SER A 43 2.23 -18.48 6.48
C SER A 43 0.91 -17.72 6.73
N ARG A 44 0.98 -16.48 7.21
CA ARG A 44 -0.21 -15.65 7.41
C ARG A 44 -0.88 -15.28 6.08
N LEU A 45 -0.09 -14.92 5.07
CA LEU A 45 -0.62 -14.65 3.74
C LEU A 45 -1.32 -15.88 3.15
N ALA A 46 -0.71 -17.07 3.28
CA ALA A 46 -1.32 -18.32 2.84
C ALA A 46 -2.62 -18.63 3.57
N HIS A 47 -2.69 -18.36 4.89
CA HIS A 47 -3.91 -18.55 5.69
C HIS A 47 -5.10 -17.76 5.13
N PHE A 48 -4.88 -16.51 4.70
CA PHE A 48 -5.90 -15.66 4.09
C PHE A 48 -5.95 -15.76 2.56
N GLY A 49 -5.16 -16.62 1.92
CA GLY A 49 -5.09 -16.74 0.44
C GLY A 49 -4.58 -15.49 -0.26
N MET A 50 -3.92 -14.58 0.46
CA MET A 50 -3.43 -13.31 -0.08
C MET A 50 -2.08 -13.50 -0.78
N ARG A 51 -1.83 -12.71 -1.84
CA ARG A 51 -0.58 -12.76 -2.62
C ARG A 51 0.03 -11.37 -2.78
N PRO A 52 1.30 -11.19 -2.40
CA PRO A 52 2.02 -9.95 -2.64
C PRO A 52 2.52 -9.89 -4.09
N HIS A 53 2.44 -8.70 -4.68
CA HIS A 53 2.91 -8.38 -6.03
C HIS A 53 3.75 -7.10 -5.98
N GLN A 54 4.86 -7.09 -6.72
CA GLN A 54 5.65 -5.89 -7.00
C GLN A 54 6.22 -5.99 -8.42
N PHE A 55 6.55 -4.86 -9.04
CA PHE A 55 6.97 -4.79 -10.44
C PHE A 55 8.21 -3.91 -10.65
N ILE A 56 8.83 -3.43 -9.56
CA ILE A 56 9.90 -2.41 -9.60
C ILE A 56 11.14 -2.85 -10.39
N SER A 57 11.40 -4.17 -10.44
CA SER A 57 12.56 -4.76 -11.10
C SER A 57 12.24 -5.38 -12.46
N ASP A 58 11.00 -5.30 -12.92
CA ASP A 58 10.60 -5.85 -14.20
C ASP A 58 11.26 -5.09 -15.37
N THR A 59 11.77 -5.82 -16.34
CA THR A 59 12.43 -5.23 -17.52
C THR A 59 11.53 -4.21 -18.23
N GLU A 60 10.25 -4.55 -18.44
CA GLU A 60 9.27 -3.64 -19.04
C GLU A 60 9.14 -2.32 -18.24
N VAL A 61 9.12 -2.41 -16.91
CA VAL A 61 9.01 -1.23 -16.02
C VAL A 61 10.25 -0.34 -16.13
N ILE A 62 11.43 -0.96 -16.18
CA ILE A 62 12.70 -0.25 -16.32
C ILE A 62 12.76 0.46 -17.69
N GLU A 63 12.40 -0.23 -18.76
CA GLU A 63 12.39 0.34 -20.12
C GLU A 63 11.39 1.48 -20.26
N ARG A 64 10.15 1.28 -19.81
CA ARG A 64 9.12 2.33 -19.85
C ARG A 64 9.51 3.55 -19.02
N ALA A 65 10.11 3.36 -17.86
CA ALA A 65 10.58 4.47 -17.04
C ALA A 65 11.60 5.33 -17.77
N ARG A 66 12.50 4.71 -18.56
CA ARG A 66 13.48 5.41 -19.39
C ARG A 66 12.83 6.13 -20.56
N ILE A 67 11.94 5.46 -21.30
CA ILE A 67 11.28 6.01 -22.50
C ILE A 67 10.39 7.21 -22.13
N GLU A 68 9.60 7.07 -21.07
CA GLU A 68 8.62 8.07 -20.64
C GLU A 68 9.22 9.14 -19.69
N ASN A 69 10.53 9.06 -19.41
CA ASN A 69 11.23 9.94 -18.47
C ASN A 69 10.53 10.03 -17.11
N THR A 70 10.12 8.86 -16.57
CA THR A 70 9.46 8.73 -15.27
C THR A 70 10.29 7.84 -14.35
N THR A 71 9.82 7.66 -13.08
CA THR A 71 10.47 6.72 -12.17
C THR A 71 9.96 5.29 -12.39
N ARG A 72 10.79 4.29 -12.06
CA ARG A 72 10.35 2.89 -12.04
C ARG A 72 9.14 2.68 -11.14
N ALA A 73 9.07 3.41 -10.03
CA ALA A 73 7.96 3.32 -9.08
C ALA A 73 6.63 3.76 -9.71
N VAL A 74 6.62 4.84 -10.50
CA VAL A 74 5.47 5.27 -11.32
C VAL A 74 5.05 4.17 -12.28
N GLN A 75 6.00 3.62 -13.06
CA GLN A 75 5.70 2.59 -14.04
C GLN A 75 5.24 1.26 -13.40
N ALA A 76 5.74 0.94 -12.21
CA ALA A 76 5.29 -0.22 -11.44
C ALA A 76 3.82 -0.11 -11.03
N MET A 77 3.37 1.07 -10.55
CA MET A 77 1.96 1.32 -10.24
C MET A 77 1.08 1.27 -11.49
N ARG A 78 1.53 1.86 -12.59
CA ARG A 78 0.84 1.77 -13.89
C ARG A 78 0.74 0.33 -14.40
N LYS A 79 1.79 -0.48 -14.21
CA LYS A 79 1.75 -1.89 -14.55
C LYS A 79 0.74 -2.65 -13.70
N ALA A 80 0.75 -2.45 -12.38
CA ALA A 80 -0.25 -3.03 -11.48
C ALA A 80 -1.68 -2.68 -11.90
N HIS A 81 -1.92 -1.42 -12.30
CA HIS A 81 -3.22 -0.97 -12.82
C HIS A 81 -3.59 -1.71 -14.13
N ARG A 82 -2.70 -1.77 -15.13
CA ARG A 82 -2.96 -2.50 -16.38
C ARG A 82 -3.28 -3.97 -16.18
N HIS A 83 -2.74 -4.58 -15.11
CA HIS A 83 -3.03 -5.98 -14.74
C HIS A 83 -4.30 -6.13 -13.88
N GLY A 84 -5.05 -5.05 -13.59
CA GLY A 84 -6.26 -5.08 -12.78
C GLY A 84 -6.02 -5.46 -11.32
N LEU A 85 -4.81 -5.22 -10.78
CA LEU A 85 -4.42 -5.64 -9.44
C LEU A 85 -4.69 -4.59 -8.36
N LEU A 86 -5.03 -3.36 -8.75
CA LEU A 86 -5.23 -2.27 -7.79
C LEU A 86 -6.62 -2.24 -7.18
N ASP A 87 -7.66 -2.58 -7.97
CA ASP A 87 -9.03 -2.52 -7.48
C ASP A 87 -9.29 -3.59 -6.41
N GLY A 88 -9.84 -3.16 -5.29
CA GLY A 88 -10.14 -4.02 -4.15
C GLY A 88 -8.89 -4.57 -3.43
N SER A 89 -7.69 -4.16 -3.81
CA SER A 89 -6.42 -4.62 -3.21
C SER A 89 -6.05 -3.86 -1.93
N ILE A 90 -5.06 -4.38 -1.20
CA ILE A 90 -4.28 -3.59 -0.24
C ILE A 90 -3.02 -3.10 -0.95
N VAL A 91 -2.84 -1.78 -1.04
CA VAL A 91 -1.64 -1.19 -1.65
C VAL A 91 -0.70 -0.70 -0.57
N GLY A 92 0.52 -1.23 -0.53
CA GLY A 92 1.57 -0.87 0.43
C GLY A 92 2.68 -0.06 -0.26
N ILE A 93 2.87 1.20 0.13
CA ILE A 93 3.91 2.08 -0.40
C ILE A 93 4.77 2.57 0.76
N GLY A 94 6.02 2.12 0.81
CA GLY A 94 6.93 2.42 1.93
C GLY A 94 8.23 3.10 1.51
N ASN A 95 8.54 3.15 0.23
CA ASN A 95 9.81 3.69 -0.26
C ASN A 95 9.62 4.91 -1.17
N ALA A 96 8.77 4.82 -2.20
CA ALA A 96 8.74 5.80 -3.27
C ALA A 96 7.55 6.78 -3.17
N PRO A 97 7.76 8.05 -2.81
CA PRO A 97 6.73 9.07 -2.86
C PRO A 97 6.06 9.18 -4.24
N THR A 98 6.83 8.97 -5.32
CA THR A 98 6.31 9.01 -6.68
C THR A 98 5.34 7.87 -6.99
N ALA A 99 5.45 6.70 -6.32
CA ALA A 99 4.47 5.63 -6.41
C ALA A 99 3.14 6.06 -5.78
N LEU A 100 3.18 6.74 -4.64
CA LEU A 100 1.98 7.20 -3.94
C LEU A 100 1.27 8.31 -4.72
N ILE A 101 2.04 9.26 -5.28
CA ILE A 101 1.50 10.32 -6.15
C ILE A 101 0.82 9.72 -7.38
N GLU A 102 1.46 8.74 -8.04
CA GLU A 102 0.87 8.06 -9.20
C GLU A 102 -0.40 7.29 -8.81
N LEU A 103 -0.41 6.62 -7.65
CA LEU A 103 -1.61 5.94 -7.16
C LEU A 103 -2.77 6.92 -6.93
N VAL A 104 -2.49 8.09 -6.33
CA VAL A 104 -3.51 9.15 -6.15
C VAL A 104 -4.04 9.62 -7.51
N ARG A 105 -3.16 9.80 -8.52
CA ARG A 105 -3.58 10.14 -9.88
C ARG A 105 -4.52 9.07 -10.47
N LEU A 106 -4.12 7.78 -10.38
CA LEU A 106 -4.93 6.66 -10.86
C LEU A 106 -6.30 6.59 -10.18
N ILE A 107 -6.36 6.88 -8.87
CA ILE A 107 -7.62 6.95 -8.12
C ILE A 107 -8.50 8.09 -8.63
N ARG A 108 -7.94 9.28 -8.83
CA ARG A 108 -8.68 10.48 -9.22
C ARG A 108 -9.11 10.48 -10.69
N GLU A 109 -8.22 10.06 -11.57
CA GLU A 109 -8.40 10.20 -13.02
C GLU A 109 -8.91 8.91 -13.68
N ASP A 110 -8.40 7.75 -13.25
CA ASP A 110 -8.70 6.46 -13.87
C ASP A 110 -9.72 5.64 -13.07
N GLY A 111 -10.22 6.19 -11.93
CA GLY A 111 -11.28 5.58 -11.15
C GLY A 111 -10.87 4.34 -10.35
N VAL A 112 -9.57 4.10 -10.16
CA VAL A 112 -9.04 2.97 -9.38
C VAL A 112 -9.53 3.03 -7.93
N ARG A 113 -9.93 1.89 -7.36
CA ARG A 113 -10.48 1.80 -6.00
C ARG A 113 -9.81 0.68 -5.18
N PRO A 114 -8.63 0.93 -4.61
CA PRO A 114 -8.06 0.02 -3.62
C PRO A 114 -8.97 -0.10 -2.40
N ALA A 115 -9.00 -1.27 -1.79
CA ALA A 115 -9.73 -1.46 -0.53
C ALA A 115 -9.04 -0.75 0.65
N LEU A 116 -7.71 -0.68 0.60
CA LEU A 116 -6.90 0.06 1.59
C LEU A 116 -5.56 0.47 1.00
N VAL A 117 -5.13 1.69 1.26
CA VAL A 117 -3.76 2.15 0.97
C VAL A 117 -2.98 2.32 2.29
N VAL A 118 -1.86 1.62 2.43
CA VAL A 118 -0.88 1.81 3.50
C VAL A 118 0.26 2.64 2.90
N GLY A 119 0.11 3.96 2.96
CA GLY A 119 0.98 4.94 2.30
C GLY A 119 1.96 5.59 3.27
N MET A 120 3.14 4.99 3.42
CA MET A 120 4.16 5.45 4.37
C MET A 120 5.53 5.66 3.70
N PRO A 121 5.63 6.31 2.51
CA PRO A 121 6.92 6.57 1.93
C PRO A 121 7.77 7.46 2.83
N VAL A 122 9.07 7.18 2.87
CA VAL A 122 10.06 7.92 3.65
C VAL A 122 10.90 8.80 2.74
N GLY A 123 11.33 9.97 3.20
CA GLY A 123 12.28 10.81 2.46
C GLY A 123 12.11 12.31 2.68
N PHE A 124 12.99 13.05 1.99
CA PHE A 124 13.05 14.51 2.09
C PHE A 124 12.40 15.21 0.90
N VAL A 125 12.19 14.50 -0.21
CA VAL A 125 11.60 15.04 -1.44
C VAL A 125 10.26 14.37 -1.68
N SER A 126 9.19 15.15 -1.66
CA SER A 126 7.81 14.74 -1.93
C SER A 126 7.23 13.66 -1.00
N ALA A 127 7.92 13.27 0.07
CA ALA A 127 7.41 12.24 0.97
C ALA A 127 6.23 12.75 1.83
N ALA A 128 6.32 13.96 2.37
CA ALA A 128 5.22 14.58 3.10
C ALA A 128 4.06 14.92 2.15
N GLU A 129 4.35 15.58 1.06
CA GLU A 129 3.38 16.04 0.06
C GLU A 129 2.57 14.87 -0.54
N SER A 130 3.22 13.73 -0.83
CA SER A 130 2.53 12.55 -1.35
C SER A 130 1.49 11.97 -0.36
N LYS A 131 1.78 12.04 0.93
CA LYS A 131 0.88 11.58 1.99
C LYS A 131 -0.24 12.58 2.26
N ASP A 132 0.06 13.87 2.14
CA ASP A 132 -0.97 14.91 2.24
C ASP A 132 -1.98 14.78 1.09
N LEU A 133 -1.51 14.55 -0.15
CA LEU A 133 -2.38 14.27 -1.31
C LEU A 133 -3.24 13.01 -1.10
N MET A 134 -2.69 11.95 -0.48
CA MET A 134 -3.45 10.74 -0.15
C MET A 134 -4.52 11.04 0.90
N ALA A 135 -4.19 11.87 1.89
CA ALA A 135 -5.10 12.25 2.98
C ALA A 135 -6.28 13.12 2.54
N GLU A 136 -6.23 13.71 1.34
CA GLU A 136 -7.35 14.45 0.73
C GLU A 136 -8.45 13.53 0.15
N LEU A 137 -8.19 12.22 0.06
CA LEU A 137 -9.16 11.29 -0.51
C LEU A 137 -10.13 10.78 0.57
N ASP A 138 -11.41 11.05 0.39
CA ASP A 138 -12.48 10.63 1.28
C ASP A 138 -13.13 9.28 0.87
N ASP A 139 -12.89 8.84 -0.37
CA ASP A 139 -13.55 7.68 -0.98
C ASP A 139 -12.66 6.42 -1.04
N VAL A 140 -11.39 6.54 -0.64
CA VAL A 140 -10.45 5.41 -0.54
C VAL A 140 -9.86 5.36 0.86
N PRO A 141 -10.03 4.26 1.61
CA PRO A 141 -9.43 4.10 2.93
C PRO A 141 -7.90 4.12 2.89
N TRP A 142 -7.28 4.82 3.82
CA TRP A 142 -5.82 4.92 3.90
C TRP A 142 -5.30 4.92 5.34
N ILE A 143 -4.04 4.49 5.52
CA ILE A 143 -3.22 4.61 6.72
C ILE A 143 -1.90 5.26 6.29
N ILE A 144 -1.53 6.38 6.90
CA ILE A 144 -0.30 7.12 6.59
C ILE A 144 0.49 7.46 7.85
N ILE A 145 1.76 7.83 7.68
CA ILE A 145 2.56 8.52 8.70
C ILE A 145 2.85 9.92 8.20
N ARG A 146 2.32 10.94 8.86
CA ARG A 146 2.47 12.33 8.46
C ARG A 146 3.93 12.77 8.41
N GLY A 147 4.24 13.74 7.56
CA GLY A 147 5.57 14.31 7.41
C GLY A 147 6.55 13.39 6.68
N ARG A 148 7.84 13.46 7.02
CA ARG A 148 8.94 12.81 6.29
C ARG A 148 9.24 11.38 6.72
N LYS A 149 8.75 10.97 7.90
CA LYS A 149 8.96 9.62 8.44
C LYS A 149 8.10 8.60 7.72
N GLY A 150 8.57 7.36 7.72
CA GLY A 150 7.93 6.25 7.03
C GLY A 150 8.90 5.09 6.85
N GLY A 151 8.62 4.24 5.90
CA GLY A 151 9.50 3.14 5.49
C GLY A 151 8.76 1.84 5.22
N SER A 152 9.36 0.98 4.41
CA SER A 152 8.80 -0.32 4.03
C SER A 152 8.53 -1.22 5.24
N THR A 153 9.36 -1.15 6.28
CA THR A 153 9.17 -1.93 7.51
C THR A 153 7.90 -1.51 8.28
N LEU A 154 7.52 -0.24 8.21
CA LEU A 154 6.31 0.26 8.85
C LEU A 154 5.06 -0.17 8.07
N VAL A 155 5.13 -0.21 6.75
CA VAL A 155 4.07 -0.79 5.91
C VAL A 155 3.87 -2.27 6.24
N VAL A 156 4.96 -3.03 6.34
CA VAL A 156 4.94 -4.44 6.76
C VAL A 156 4.29 -4.59 8.13
N ALA A 157 4.68 -3.76 9.11
CA ALA A 157 4.11 -3.79 10.46
C ALA A 157 2.61 -3.50 10.46
N ALA A 158 2.15 -2.51 9.67
CA ALA A 158 0.74 -2.16 9.56
C ALA A 158 -0.09 -3.30 8.93
N ILE A 159 0.40 -3.92 7.86
CA ILE A 159 -0.26 -5.08 7.24
C ILE A 159 -0.28 -6.26 8.20
N HIS A 160 0.82 -6.54 8.92
CA HIS A 160 0.86 -7.60 9.93
C HIS A 160 -0.11 -7.36 11.10
N ALA A 161 -0.31 -6.10 11.51
CA ALA A 161 -1.30 -5.76 12.53
C ALA A 161 -2.73 -6.10 12.05
N LEU A 162 -3.06 -5.81 10.79
CA LEU A 162 -4.35 -6.18 10.20
C LEU A 162 -4.53 -7.70 10.11
N LEU A 163 -3.49 -8.42 9.67
CA LEU A 163 -3.52 -9.90 9.64
C LEU A 163 -3.73 -10.48 11.04
N GLY A 164 -3.01 -9.98 12.05
CA GLY A 164 -3.16 -10.42 13.44
C GLY A 164 -4.54 -10.13 14.02
N LEU A 165 -5.12 -8.97 13.72
CA LEU A 165 -6.48 -8.64 14.13
C LEU A 165 -7.52 -9.56 13.46
N ALA A 166 -7.31 -9.91 12.20
CA ALA A 166 -8.19 -10.84 11.48
C ALA A 166 -8.12 -12.25 12.07
N GLU A 167 -6.91 -12.75 12.38
CA GLU A 167 -6.71 -14.01 13.08
C GLU A 167 -7.45 -14.05 14.43
N ALA A 168 -7.28 -12.99 15.23
CA ALA A 168 -7.93 -12.87 16.53
C ALA A 168 -9.47 -12.87 16.41
N ARG A 169 -10.03 -12.22 15.38
CA ARG A 169 -11.48 -12.23 15.13
C ARG A 169 -12.01 -13.61 14.72
N GLN A 170 -11.26 -14.35 13.91
CA GLN A 170 -11.65 -15.71 13.53
C GLN A 170 -11.71 -16.65 14.75
N LEU A 171 -10.72 -16.50 15.67
CA LEU A 171 -10.69 -17.29 16.91
C LEU A 171 -11.83 -16.97 17.88
N GLN A 172 -12.34 -15.72 17.87
CA GLN A 172 -13.48 -15.33 18.71
C GLN A 172 -14.84 -15.78 18.15
N ALA A 173 -14.89 -16.16 16.89
CA ALA A 173 -16.10 -16.59 16.20
C ALA A 173 -16.30 -18.13 16.23
N LEU A 174 -15.32 -18.87 16.80
CA LEU A 174 -15.36 -20.33 17.04
C LEU A 174 -15.85 -20.64 18.44
#